data_5a475b566bcfd7605292d92f87862b19
#
_entry.id   5a475b566bcfd7605292d92f87862b19
#
_cell.length_a   1.000
_cell.length_b   1.000
_cell.length_c   1.000
_cell.angle_alpha   90.00
_cell.angle_beta   90.00
_cell.angle_gamma   90.00
#
_symmetry.space_group_name_H-M   'P 1'
#
loop_
_entity.id
_entity.type
_entity.pdbx_description
1 polymer ?
#
loop_
_entity_poly.entity_id
_entity_poly.type
_entity_poly.pdbx_seq_one_letter_code
_entity_poly.pdbx_strand_id
1 'polypeptide(L)'
;DRVRRFFSNGDRYWLAHNAVFDIAWLQEYGVHPNSRNLGCSMLASRLISNGLPNRKHGLADVVKEYLHVQLDKEQQRSDWSGNLTQEQVDYAAKDVEVLCELDDIILDQLAEKELSGAYDLECSAIPAMAQMWRTGLPWNAENLQQRKQDYEHDIKELSKEFIRELDSSLPEDQKLPRDEDDSFNLRAKDEGSVRAGTKKYKGFNLNSPKQLKEKLSAVLDTKLDSVSKKALSEFAG
;
A
#
# COMPACT_ATOMS: atom_id res chain seq x y z
N ASP A 1 -35.73 5.09 12.21
CA ASP A 1 -34.71 4.47 11.37
C ASP A 1 -34.36 3.09 11.96
N ARG A 2 -34.61 2.00 11.17
CA ARG A 2 -34.43 0.60 11.63
C ARG A 2 -32.95 0.28 11.86
N VAL A 3 -32.07 0.74 10.99
CA VAL A 3 -30.62 0.48 11.04
C VAL A 3 -30.02 1.06 12.33
N ARG A 4 -30.30 2.33 12.63
CA ARG A 4 -29.81 2.97 13.86
C ARG A 4 -30.28 2.21 15.10
N ARG A 5 -31.57 1.86 15.18
CA ARG A 5 -32.13 1.09 16.31
C ARG A 5 -31.50 -0.30 16.44
N PHE A 6 -31.20 -0.94 15.31
CA PHE A 6 -30.56 -2.25 15.31
C PHE A 6 -29.15 -2.19 15.91
N PHE A 7 -28.33 -1.22 15.50
CA PHE A 7 -26.96 -1.05 15.99
C PHE A 7 -26.87 -0.35 17.37
N SER A 8 -27.88 0.38 17.79
CA SER A 8 -27.91 1.03 19.12
C SER A 8 -28.30 0.08 20.27
N ASN A 9 -28.61 -1.19 20.00
CA ASN A 9 -28.86 -2.17 21.02
C ASN A 9 -27.54 -2.53 21.73
N GLY A 10 -27.38 -2.04 22.97
CA GLY A 10 -26.18 -2.21 23.77
C GLY A 10 -25.91 -3.65 24.24
N ASP A 11 -26.88 -4.56 24.10
CA ASP A 11 -26.73 -5.96 24.51
C ASP A 11 -26.16 -6.86 23.40
N ARG A 12 -25.94 -6.31 22.22
CA ARG A 12 -25.43 -7.08 21.08
C ARG A 12 -23.92 -6.94 20.96
N TYR A 13 -23.27 -8.07 20.76
CA TYR A 13 -21.87 -8.13 20.33
C TYR A 13 -21.80 -8.03 18.80
N TRP A 14 -20.87 -7.21 18.31
CA TRP A 14 -20.65 -6.95 16.90
C TRP A 14 -19.25 -7.40 16.53
N LEU A 15 -19.17 -8.38 15.68
CA LEU A 15 -17.91 -8.90 15.16
C LEU A 15 -17.72 -8.52 13.70
N ALA A 16 -16.52 -8.07 13.36
CA ALA A 16 -16.12 -7.84 11.98
C ALA A 16 -14.66 -8.25 11.75
N HIS A 17 -14.29 -8.38 10.50
CA HIS A 17 -12.88 -8.50 10.11
C HIS A 17 -12.38 -7.16 9.57
N ASN A 18 -11.40 -6.54 10.23
CA ASN A 18 -10.99 -5.14 10.00
C ASN A 18 -12.10 -4.13 10.39
N ALA A 19 -12.65 -4.30 11.57
CA ALA A 19 -13.81 -3.56 12.09
C ALA A 19 -13.69 -2.03 11.99
N VAL A 20 -12.49 -1.46 11.93
CA VAL A 20 -12.29 -0.01 11.71
C VAL A 20 -12.97 0.44 10.41
N PHE A 21 -12.91 -0.37 9.36
CA PHE A 21 -13.54 -0.05 8.08
C PHE A 21 -15.08 -0.02 8.21
N ASP A 22 -15.66 -1.07 8.78
CA ASP A 22 -17.12 -1.18 8.92
C ASP A 22 -17.68 -0.11 9.85
N ILE A 23 -17.02 0.14 10.99
CA ILE A 23 -17.42 1.16 11.95
C ILE A 23 -17.30 2.56 11.35
N ALA A 24 -16.29 2.83 10.53
CA ALA A 24 -16.16 4.13 9.84
C ALA A 24 -17.36 4.38 8.92
N TRP A 25 -17.80 3.38 8.14
CA TRP A 25 -19.01 3.50 7.33
C TRP A 25 -20.28 3.65 8.15
N LEU A 26 -20.45 2.89 9.23
CA LEU A 26 -21.58 3.03 10.14
C LEU A 26 -21.64 4.44 10.74
N GLN A 27 -20.52 4.99 11.17
CA GLN A 27 -20.42 6.37 11.68
C GLN A 27 -20.80 7.42 10.64
N GLU A 28 -20.51 7.20 9.33
CA GLU A 28 -20.94 8.07 8.25
C GLU A 28 -22.47 8.23 8.20
N TYR A 29 -23.18 7.15 8.48
CA TYR A 29 -24.64 7.12 8.55
C TYR A 29 -25.19 7.48 9.94
N GLY A 30 -24.35 7.98 10.85
CA GLY A 30 -24.73 8.36 12.22
C GLY A 30 -25.09 7.15 13.10
N VAL A 31 -24.48 6.00 12.83
CA VAL A 31 -24.63 4.77 13.62
C VAL A 31 -23.37 4.57 14.44
N HIS A 32 -23.53 4.48 15.76
CA HIS A 32 -22.43 4.36 16.70
C HIS A 32 -22.63 3.14 17.60
N PRO A 33 -22.09 1.96 17.21
CA PRO A 33 -22.13 0.77 18.06
C PRO A 33 -21.39 1.02 19.39
N ASN A 34 -21.81 0.31 20.43
CA ASN A 34 -21.14 0.39 21.73
C ASN A 34 -19.73 -0.23 21.62
N SER A 35 -18.70 0.54 21.95
CA SER A 35 -17.30 0.10 21.86
C SER A 35 -16.95 -1.09 22.72
N ARG A 36 -17.69 -1.32 23.81
CA ARG A 36 -17.48 -2.47 24.71
C ARG A 36 -17.97 -3.80 24.12
N ASN A 37 -18.77 -3.73 23.07
CA ASN A 37 -19.38 -4.90 22.43
C ASN A 37 -18.88 -5.06 20.98
N LEU A 38 -17.68 -4.58 20.70
CA LEU A 38 -17.05 -4.73 19.39
C LEU A 38 -15.95 -5.78 19.44
N GLY A 39 -15.93 -6.66 18.46
CA GLY A 39 -14.87 -7.61 18.20
C GLY A 39 -14.26 -7.42 16.80
N CYS A 40 -13.00 -7.78 16.67
CA CYS A 40 -12.28 -7.70 15.39
C CYS A 40 -11.34 -8.89 15.23
N SER A 41 -11.70 -9.84 14.38
CA SER A 41 -10.89 -11.04 14.12
C SER A 41 -9.51 -10.72 13.54
N MET A 42 -9.35 -9.60 12.83
CA MET A 42 -8.03 -9.16 12.36
C MET A 42 -7.13 -8.70 13.51
N LEU A 43 -7.65 -7.92 14.46
CA LEU A 43 -6.88 -7.49 15.65
C LEU A 43 -6.51 -8.69 16.52
N ALA A 44 -7.45 -9.60 16.75
CA ALA A 44 -7.21 -10.84 17.47
C ALA A 44 -6.08 -11.66 16.84
N SER A 45 -6.13 -11.90 15.53
CA SER A 45 -5.09 -12.61 14.80
C SER A 45 -3.72 -11.93 14.90
N ARG A 46 -3.67 -10.60 14.88
CA ARG A 46 -2.43 -9.82 15.08
C ARG A 46 -1.85 -9.99 16.47
N LEU A 47 -2.68 -9.92 17.51
CA LEU A 47 -2.26 -10.11 18.91
C LEU A 47 -1.71 -11.52 19.13
N ILE A 48 -2.45 -12.55 18.70
CA ILE A 48 -2.07 -13.96 18.86
C ILE A 48 -0.72 -14.26 18.21
N SER A 49 -0.47 -13.66 17.06
CA SER A 49 0.74 -13.89 16.24
C SER A 49 1.81 -12.80 16.40
N ASN A 50 1.70 -11.94 17.39
CA ASN A 50 2.64 -10.84 17.61
C ASN A 50 4.08 -11.36 17.72
N GLY A 51 4.99 -10.73 16.96
CA GLY A 51 6.39 -11.13 16.88
C GLY A 51 6.69 -12.26 15.89
N LEU A 52 5.69 -12.90 15.27
CA LEU A 52 5.92 -13.90 14.23
C LEU A 52 6.12 -13.21 12.86
N PRO A 53 7.22 -13.50 12.15
CA PRO A 53 7.49 -12.89 10.86
C PRO A 53 6.54 -13.43 9.78
N ASN A 54 6.28 -12.58 8.77
CA ASN A 54 5.56 -12.94 7.53
C ASN A 54 4.11 -13.42 7.72
N ARG A 55 3.47 -13.10 8.83
CA ARG A 55 2.04 -13.43 9.04
C ARG A 55 1.15 -12.48 8.23
N LYS A 56 0.12 -13.04 7.63
CA LYS A 56 -0.92 -12.31 6.92
C LYS A 56 -2.20 -12.34 7.74
N HIS A 57 -2.90 -11.21 7.78
CA HIS A 57 -4.09 -11.04 8.62
C HIS A 57 -5.33 -10.66 7.80
N GLY A 58 -5.34 -10.95 6.50
CA GLY A 58 -6.56 -10.85 5.68
C GLY A 58 -7.55 -11.97 6.03
N LEU A 59 -8.87 -11.73 5.86
CA LEU A 59 -9.90 -12.70 6.25
C LEU A 59 -9.61 -14.10 5.71
N ALA A 60 -9.33 -14.23 4.41
CA ALA A 60 -9.05 -15.52 3.81
C ALA A 60 -7.78 -16.21 4.35
N ASP A 61 -6.77 -15.43 4.76
CA ASP A 61 -5.55 -16.00 5.34
C ASP A 61 -5.84 -16.51 6.77
N VAL A 62 -6.60 -15.75 7.55
CA VAL A 62 -7.01 -16.10 8.92
C VAL A 62 -7.96 -17.29 8.92
N VAL A 63 -8.99 -17.28 8.07
CA VAL A 63 -9.93 -18.39 7.93
C VAL A 63 -9.21 -19.68 7.50
N LYS A 64 -8.29 -19.59 6.55
CA LYS A 64 -7.49 -20.74 6.12
C LYS A 64 -6.63 -21.30 7.25
N GLU A 65 -6.09 -20.45 8.10
CA GLU A 65 -5.24 -20.85 9.21
C GLU A 65 -6.02 -21.54 10.33
N TYR A 66 -7.16 -20.96 10.73
CA TYR A 66 -7.90 -21.42 11.90
C TYR A 66 -9.01 -22.41 11.58
N LEU A 67 -9.68 -22.26 10.45
CA LEU A 67 -10.80 -23.11 10.03
C LEU A 67 -10.42 -24.12 8.92
N HIS A 68 -9.23 -24.01 8.35
CA HIS A 68 -8.77 -24.83 7.19
C HIS A 68 -9.69 -24.72 5.96
N VAL A 69 -10.48 -23.63 5.85
CA VAL A 69 -11.36 -23.33 4.75
C VAL A 69 -10.70 -22.35 3.79
N GLN A 70 -10.86 -22.57 2.51
CA GLN A 70 -10.37 -21.63 1.48
C GLN A 70 -11.54 -20.75 1.01
N LEU A 71 -11.45 -19.45 1.28
CA LEU A 71 -12.41 -18.47 0.77
C LEU A 71 -12.09 -18.09 -0.66
N ASP A 72 -13.13 -17.98 -1.49
CA ASP A 72 -13.03 -17.42 -2.82
C ASP A 72 -12.80 -15.89 -2.74
N LYS A 73 -12.02 -15.34 -3.66
CA LYS A 73 -11.70 -13.91 -3.74
C LYS A 73 -12.18 -13.27 -5.04
N GLU A 74 -12.90 -13.99 -5.89
CA GLU A 74 -13.28 -13.50 -7.21
C GLU A 74 -14.11 -12.22 -7.13
N GLN A 75 -15.08 -12.16 -6.23
CA GLN A 75 -15.96 -11.01 -6.06
C GLN A 75 -15.34 -9.83 -5.32
N GLN A 76 -14.21 -10.01 -4.64
CA GLN A 76 -13.53 -8.93 -3.88
C GLN A 76 -13.18 -7.71 -4.74
N ARG A 77 -12.94 -7.92 -6.04
CA ARG A 77 -12.54 -6.87 -7.00
C ARG A 77 -13.64 -6.51 -8.00
N SER A 78 -14.83 -7.08 -7.84
CA SER A 78 -15.98 -6.76 -8.70
C SER A 78 -16.49 -5.34 -8.44
N ASP A 79 -17.30 -4.81 -9.33
CA ASP A 79 -17.94 -3.49 -9.15
C ASP A 79 -19.15 -3.61 -8.21
N TRP A 80 -19.05 -2.95 -7.04
CA TRP A 80 -20.09 -2.91 -6.02
C TRP A 80 -20.92 -1.63 -6.06
N SER A 81 -20.76 -0.77 -7.07
CA SER A 81 -21.42 0.56 -7.13
C SER A 81 -22.89 0.52 -7.60
N GLY A 82 -23.32 -0.60 -8.19
CA GLY A 82 -24.65 -0.78 -8.76
C GLY A 82 -25.59 -1.65 -7.92
N ASN A 83 -26.58 -2.24 -8.60
CA ASN A 83 -27.40 -3.31 -8.00
C ASN A 83 -26.53 -4.54 -7.79
N LEU A 84 -26.60 -5.10 -6.59
CA LEU A 84 -25.83 -6.29 -6.26
C LEU A 84 -26.34 -7.51 -7.01
N THR A 85 -25.44 -8.33 -7.53
CA THR A 85 -25.78 -9.64 -8.10
C THR A 85 -25.97 -10.68 -7.00
N GLN A 86 -26.59 -11.80 -7.32
CA GLN A 86 -26.76 -12.88 -6.33
C GLN A 86 -25.41 -13.44 -5.87
N GLU A 87 -24.45 -13.54 -6.79
CA GLU A 87 -23.09 -14.00 -6.50
C GLU A 87 -22.37 -13.06 -5.50
N GLN A 88 -22.58 -11.74 -5.63
CA GLN A 88 -22.02 -10.76 -4.67
C GLN A 88 -22.68 -10.89 -3.29
N VAL A 89 -23.98 -11.11 -3.24
CA VAL A 89 -24.71 -11.34 -1.98
C VAL A 89 -24.24 -12.62 -1.32
N ASP A 90 -24.11 -13.71 -2.08
CA ASP A 90 -23.64 -15.00 -1.57
C ASP A 90 -22.20 -14.93 -1.09
N TYR A 91 -21.33 -14.20 -1.80
CA TYR A 91 -19.97 -13.92 -1.38
C TYR A 91 -19.93 -13.18 -0.03
N ALA A 92 -20.69 -12.08 0.09
CA ALA A 92 -20.76 -11.30 1.32
C ALA A 92 -21.34 -12.11 2.50
N ALA A 93 -22.34 -12.94 2.25
CA ALA A 93 -22.92 -13.82 3.25
C ALA A 93 -21.90 -14.85 3.76
N LYS A 94 -21.10 -15.41 2.84
CA LYS A 94 -20.05 -16.38 3.19
C LYS A 94 -18.94 -15.77 4.05
N ASP A 95 -18.53 -14.54 3.75
CA ASP A 95 -17.56 -13.80 4.59
C ASP A 95 -18.07 -13.58 6.02
N VAL A 96 -19.40 -13.45 6.21
CA VAL A 96 -20.01 -13.29 7.55
C VAL A 96 -20.18 -14.64 8.26
N GLU A 97 -20.60 -15.68 7.55
CA GLU A 97 -20.81 -17.02 8.14
C GLU A 97 -19.55 -17.54 8.83
N VAL A 98 -18.39 -17.41 8.19
CA VAL A 98 -17.11 -17.91 8.74
C VAL A 98 -16.65 -17.14 9.97
N LEU A 99 -17.14 -15.90 10.18
CA LEU A 99 -16.72 -15.11 11.33
C LEU A 99 -17.24 -15.65 12.65
N CYS A 100 -18.43 -16.24 12.68
CA CYS A 100 -19.00 -16.79 13.92
C CYS A 100 -18.17 -17.98 14.43
N GLU A 101 -17.81 -18.90 13.53
CA GLU A 101 -16.98 -20.06 13.86
C GLU A 101 -15.54 -19.64 14.21
N LEU A 102 -15.02 -18.66 13.49
CA LEU A 102 -13.68 -18.12 13.71
C LEU A 102 -13.55 -17.41 15.07
N ASP A 103 -14.60 -16.70 15.52
CA ASP A 103 -14.59 -15.94 16.78
C ASP A 103 -14.40 -16.84 17.98
N ASP A 104 -15.14 -17.95 18.06
CA ASP A 104 -15.03 -18.92 19.16
C ASP A 104 -13.58 -19.43 19.30
N ILE A 105 -12.95 -19.83 18.19
CA ILE A 105 -11.56 -20.34 18.18
C ILE A 105 -10.57 -19.25 18.58
N ILE A 106 -10.74 -18.05 18.08
CA ILE A 106 -9.84 -16.94 18.35
C ILE A 106 -9.94 -16.47 19.80
N LEU A 107 -11.16 -16.39 20.35
CA LEU A 107 -11.37 -16.01 21.75
C LEU A 107 -10.75 -17.01 22.71
N ASP A 108 -10.86 -18.31 22.43
CA ASP A 108 -10.21 -19.36 23.22
C ASP A 108 -8.67 -19.19 23.18
N GLN A 109 -8.09 -18.95 22.03
CA GLN A 109 -6.63 -18.73 21.92
C GLN A 109 -6.16 -17.46 22.63
N LEU A 110 -6.94 -16.37 22.58
CA LEU A 110 -6.65 -15.17 23.34
C LEU A 110 -6.65 -15.41 24.84
N ALA A 111 -7.62 -16.20 25.31
CA ALA A 111 -7.71 -16.60 26.72
C ALA A 111 -6.53 -17.48 27.15
N GLU A 112 -6.19 -18.51 26.37
CA GLU A 112 -5.04 -19.39 26.61
C GLU A 112 -3.71 -18.64 26.69
N LYS A 113 -3.57 -17.57 25.92
CA LYS A 113 -2.35 -16.72 25.87
C LYS A 113 -2.39 -15.53 26.83
N GLU A 114 -3.42 -15.40 27.65
CA GLU A 114 -3.63 -14.28 28.57
C GLU A 114 -3.71 -12.92 27.84
N LEU A 115 -4.19 -12.88 26.60
CA LEU A 115 -4.27 -11.69 25.76
C LEU A 115 -5.65 -11.02 25.72
N SER A 116 -6.66 -11.57 26.43
CA SER A 116 -8.04 -11.05 26.41
C SER A 116 -8.12 -9.57 26.79
N GLY A 117 -7.38 -9.13 27.83
CA GLY A 117 -7.36 -7.72 28.25
C GLY A 117 -6.74 -6.79 27.21
N ALA A 118 -5.70 -7.24 26.50
CA ALA A 118 -5.10 -6.49 25.38
C ALA A 118 -6.08 -6.40 24.21
N TYR A 119 -6.79 -7.48 23.91
CA TYR A 119 -7.80 -7.52 22.87
C TYR A 119 -8.97 -6.56 23.15
N ASP A 120 -9.48 -6.55 24.38
CA ASP A 120 -10.55 -5.65 24.81
C ASP A 120 -10.12 -4.18 24.68
N LEU A 121 -8.88 -3.86 25.02
CA LEU A 121 -8.31 -2.52 24.85
C LEU A 121 -8.26 -2.12 23.38
N GLU A 122 -7.70 -2.95 22.51
CA GLU A 122 -7.63 -2.71 21.09
C GLU A 122 -9.02 -2.56 20.45
N CYS A 123 -9.97 -3.42 20.80
CA CYS A 123 -11.34 -3.32 20.30
C CYS A 123 -12.05 -2.06 20.78
N SER A 124 -11.80 -1.62 22.01
CA SER A 124 -12.37 -0.38 22.55
C SER A 124 -11.90 0.87 21.81
N ALA A 125 -10.72 0.83 21.19
CA ALA A 125 -10.15 1.92 20.40
C ALA A 125 -10.72 2.01 18.95
N ILE A 126 -11.40 0.96 18.46
CA ILE A 126 -11.91 0.90 17.08
C ILE A 126 -12.74 2.14 16.69
N PRO A 127 -13.71 2.63 17.51
CA PRO A 127 -14.49 3.80 17.11
C PRO A 127 -13.67 5.07 16.95
N ALA A 128 -12.65 5.26 17.78
CA ALA A 128 -11.73 6.41 17.68
C ALA A 128 -10.86 6.29 16.41
N MET A 129 -10.33 5.11 16.13
CA MET A 129 -9.56 4.84 14.92
C MET A 129 -10.41 5.03 13.66
N ALA A 130 -11.66 4.58 13.67
CA ALA A 130 -12.62 4.78 12.61
C ALA A 130 -12.90 6.27 12.37
N GLN A 131 -13.07 7.05 13.44
CA GLN A 131 -13.24 8.50 13.35
C GLN A 131 -11.99 9.18 12.78
N MET A 132 -10.80 8.81 13.21
CA MET A 132 -9.52 9.32 12.66
C MET A 132 -9.39 8.98 11.16
N TRP A 133 -9.73 7.77 10.77
CA TRP A 133 -9.70 7.34 9.37
C TRP A 133 -10.67 8.15 8.50
N ARG A 134 -11.87 8.43 8.99
CA ARG A 134 -12.87 9.26 8.28
C ARG A 134 -12.45 10.73 8.19
N THR A 135 -11.93 11.27 9.28
CA THR A 135 -11.48 12.67 9.31
C THR A 135 -10.30 12.88 8.39
N GLY A 136 -9.40 11.88 8.31
CA GLY A 136 -8.18 11.98 7.55
C GLY A 136 -7.23 13.04 8.10
N LEU A 137 -6.22 13.38 7.30
CA LEU A 137 -5.31 14.48 7.58
C LEU A 137 -5.68 15.68 6.72
N PRO A 138 -5.77 16.89 7.29
CA PRO A 138 -6.03 18.08 6.51
C PRO A 138 -4.81 18.41 5.63
N TRP A 139 -5.02 18.47 4.33
CA TRP A 139 -4.02 18.87 3.36
C TRP A 139 -4.32 20.26 2.80
N ASN A 140 -3.31 21.12 2.73
CA ASN A 140 -3.39 22.31 1.91
C ASN A 140 -3.07 21.93 0.46
N ALA A 141 -4.13 21.82 -0.36
CA ALA A 141 -4.02 21.38 -1.74
C ALA A 141 -3.16 22.34 -2.59
N GLU A 142 -3.24 23.64 -2.32
CA GLU A 142 -2.48 24.67 -3.04
C GLU A 142 -0.98 24.53 -2.73
N ASN A 143 -0.61 24.40 -1.46
CA ASN A 143 0.78 24.17 -1.06
C ASN A 143 1.34 22.86 -1.61
N LEU A 144 0.52 21.81 -1.66
CA LEU A 144 0.94 20.53 -2.24
C LEU A 144 1.19 20.67 -3.75
N GLN A 145 0.30 21.35 -4.46
CA GLN A 145 0.44 21.61 -5.89
C GLN A 145 1.68 22.49 -6.19
N GLN A 146 1.92 23.53 -5.38
CA GLN A 146 3.10 24.38 -5.52
C GLN A 146 4.38 23.56 -5.29
N ARG A 147 4.46 22.77 -4.21
CA ARG A 147 5.62 21.92 -3.94
C ARG A 147 5.86 20.89 -5.05
N LYS A 148 4.79 20.36 -5.63
CA LYS A 148 4.92 19.45 -6.78
C LYS A 148 5.59 20.16 -7.97
N GLN A 149 5.17 21.39 -8.28
CA GLN A 149 5.76 22.19 -9.37
C GLN A 149 7.23 22.54 -9.09
N ASP A 150 7.53 22.92 -7.83
CA ASP A 150 8.89 23.23 -7.40
C ASP A 150 9.80 22.00 -7.57
N TYR A 151 9.37 20.83 -7.10
CA TYR A 151 10.13 19.57 -7.26
C TYR A 151 10.27 19.14 -8.74
N GLU A 152 9.24 19.31 -9.55
CA GLU A 152 9.33 19.02 -10.99
C GLU A 152 10.34 19.94 -11.69
N HIS A 153 10.37 21.22 -11.29
CA HIS A 153 11.38 22.17 -11.77
C HIS A 153 12.79 21.77 -11.33
N ASP A 154 12.99 21.54 -10.04
CA ASP A 154 14.29 21.15 -9.47
C ASP A 154 14.82 19.86 -10.07
N ILE A 155 13.97 18.83 -10.23
CA ILE A 155 14.35 17.57 -10.89
C ILE A 155 14.81 17.83 -12.32
N LYS A 156 14.12 18.71 -13.05
CA LYS A 156 14.49 19.03 -14.43
C LYS A 156 15.85 19.74 -14.51
N GLU A 157 16.09 20.72 -13.66
CA GLU A 157 17.35 21.49 -13.67
C GLU A 157 18.52 20.60 -13.18
N LEU A 158 18.36 19.89 -12.07
CA LEU A 158 19.37 18.94 -11.56
C LEU A 158 19.68 17.82 -12.56
N SER A 159 18.66 17.34 -13.27
CA SER A 159 18.88 16.33 -14.32
C SER A 159 19.72 16.87 -15.48
N LYS A 160 19.49 18.12 -15.91
CA LYS A 160 20.29 18.76 -16.96
C LYS A 160 21.74 18.96 -16.53
N GLU A 161 21.94 19.44 -15.29
CA GLU A 161 23.26 19.65 -14.73
C GLU A 161 24.03 18.32 -14.65
N PHE A 162 23.40 17.30 -14.02
CA PHE A 162 23.98 15.97 -13.91
C PHE A 162 24.37 15.36 -15.27
N ILE A 163 23.49 15.49 -16.28
CA ILE A 163 23.75 14.96 -17.62
C ILE A 163 24.94 15.66 -18.26
N ARG A 164 25.06 16.99 -18.11
CA ARG A 164 26.21 17.74 -18.63
C ARG A 164 27.52 17.31 -17.96
N GLU A 165 27.53 17.19 -16.66
CA GLU A 165 28.69 16.74 -15.90
C GLU A 165 29.06 15.30 -16.23
N LEU A 166 28.07 14.40 -16.30
CA LEU A 166 28.31 13.03 -16.71
C LEU A 166 28.91 12.95 -18.10
N ASP A 167 28.33 13.66 -19.07
CA ASP A 167 28.84 13.66 -20.45
C ASP A 167 30.26 14.25 -20.54
N SER A 168 30.53 15.34 -19.82
CA SER A 168 31.85 15.96 -19.79
C SER A 168 32.95 15.02 -19.26
N SER A 169 32.59 14.19 -18.30
CA SER A 169 33.49 13.24 -17.63
C SER A 169 33.66 11.91 -18.37
N LEU A 170 32.82 11.61 -19.36
CA LEU A 170 32.90 10.37 -20.13
C LEU A 170 34.02 10.44 -21.23
N PRO A 171 34.70 9.31 -21.54
CA PRO A 171 35.54 9.17 -22.71
C PRO A 171 34.82 9.50 -24.01
N GLU A 172 35.52 9.98 -25.02
CA GLU A 172 34.92 10.40 -26.28
C GLU A 172 34.09 9.32 -26.99
N ASP A 173 34.53 8.09 -26.94
CA ASP A 173 33.82 6.92 -27.49
C ASP A 173 32.58 6.50 -26.72
N GLN A 174 32.38 7.08 -25.52
CA GLN A 174 31.27 6.75 -24.60
C GLN A 174 30.37 7.94 -24.30
N LYS A 175 30.54 9.08 -24.96
CA LYS A 175 29.68 10.26 -24.83
C LYS A 175 28.19 9.90 -24.97
N LEU A 176 27.35 10.71 -24.36
CA LEU A 176 25.89 10.49 -24.41
C LEU A 176 25.37 10.77 -25.83
N PRO A 177 24.35 10.03 -26.28
CA PRO A 177 23.80 10.25 -27.63
C PRO A 177 23.18 11.64 -27.75
N ARG A 178 23.37 12.27 -28.92
CA ARG A 178 22.81 13.58 -29.25
C ARG A 178 21.85 13.48 -30.40
N ASP A 179 20.92 14.41 -30.47
CA ASP A 179 20.01 14.61 -31.59
C ASP A 179 20.68 15.47 -32.68
N GLU A 180 19.99 15.68 -33.79
CA GLU A 180 20.51 16.43 -34.97
C GLU A 180 20.82 17.90 -34.63
N ASP A 181 20.19 18.47 -33.63
CA ASP A 181 20.41 19.83 -33.11
C ASP A 181 21.48 19.91 -32.01
N ASP A 182 22.27 18.85 -31.83
CA ASP A 182 23.29 18.68 -30.77
C ASP A 182 22.75 18.67 -29.33
N SER A 183 21.44 18.58 -29.15
CA SER A 183 20.86 18.36 -27.82
C SER A 183 21.04 16.92 -27.35
N PHE A 184 21.05 16.69 -26.02
CA PHE A 184 21.12 15.34 -25.49
C PHE A 184 19.85 14.56 -25.82
N ASN A 185 19.98 13.41 -26.45
CA ASN A 185 18.88 12.50 -26.72
C ASN A 185 18.51 11.78 -25.45
N LEU A 186 17.57 12.36 -24.70
CA LEU A 186 17.10 11.87 -23.41
C LEU A 186 15.71 11.25 -23.56
N ARG A 187 15.53 10.09 -22.94
CA ARG A 187 14.25 9.45 -22.93
C ARG A 187 13.33 10.03 -21.83
N ALA A 188 12.21 10.60 -22.21
CA ALA A 188 11.19 11.02 -21.26
C ALA A 188 10.49 9.80 -20.63
N LYS A 189 10.12 9.94 -19.33
CA LYS A 189 9.46 8.87 -18.55
C LYS A 189 8.08 8.51 -19.10
N ASP A 190 7.44 9.40 -19.85
CA ASP A 190 6.06 9.33 -20.33
C ASP A 190 5.89 8.87 -21.78
N GLU A 191 6.98 8.66 -22.50
CA GLU A 191 6.89 7.95 -23.78
C GLU A 191 6.56 6.48 -23.47
N GLY A 192 5.27 6.21 -23.48
CA GLY A 192 4.63 5.01 -23.00
C GLY A 192 5.42 3.75 -23.23
N SER A 193 5.42 2.85 -22.26
CA SER A 193 6.01 1.53 -22.37
C SER A 193 5.44 0.81 -23.58
N VAL A 194 6.04 1.03 -24.72
CA VAL A 194 5.80 0.21 -25.90
C VAL A 194 6.31 -1.17 -25.51
N ARG A 195 5.38 -2.08 -25.25
CA ARG A 195 5.63 -3.50 -25.03
C ARG A 195 6.69 -3.97 -26.01
N ALA A 196 7.67 -4.62 -25.46
CA ALA A 196 8.82 -5.19 -26.13
C ALA A 196 8.48 -5.79 -27.50
N GLY A 197 8.81 -5.06 -28.53
CA GLY A 197 8.73 -5.43 -29.91
C GLY A 197 9.59 -4.48 -30.70
N THR A 198 10.90 -4.70 -30.71
CA THR A 198 11.81 -4.35 -31.80
C THR A 198 12.16 -2.88 -32.12
N LYS A 199 11.94 -1.89 -31.27
CA LYS A 199 12.65 -0.61 -31.45
C LYS A 199 13.77 -0.46 -30.43
N LYS A 200 15.03 -0.64 -30.86
CA LYS A 200 16.22 -0.21 -30.10
C LYS A 200 16.15 1.29 -29.93
N TYR A 201 15.78 1.75 -28.75
CA TYR A 201 15.85 3.17 -28.43
C TYR A 201 17.32 3.60 -28.33
N LYS A 202 17.70 4.63 -29.06
CA LYS A 202 19.08 5.13 -29.10
C LYS A 202 19.40 6.12 -27.99
N GLY A 203 18.41 6.62 -27.25
CA GLY A 203 18.58 7.67 -26.24
C GLY A 203 19.05 7.16 -24.87
N PHE A 204 19.65 8.06 -24.09
CA PHE A 204 20.03 7.81 -22.70
C PHE A 204 18.82 7.99 -21.77
N ASN A 205 18.64 7.04 -20.86
CA ASN A 205 17.56 7.09 -19.86
C ASN A 205 18.15 7.19 -18.45
N LEU A 206 18.10 8.39 -17.87
CA LEU A 206 18.58 8.67 -16.53
C LEU A 206 17.91 7.79 -15.44
N ASN A 207 16.67 7.34 -15.68
CA ASN A 207 15.94 6.45 -14.77
C ASN A 207 16.24 4.95 -15.00
N SER A 208 17.20 4.61 -15.87
CA SER A 208 17.62 3.23 -16.07
C SER A 208 18.85 2.90 -15.22
N PRO A 209 18.70 2.11 -14.11
CA PRO A 209 19.85 1.73 -13.28
C PRO A 209 20.95 1.04 -14.07
N LYS A 210 20.60 0.31 -15.14
CA LYS A 210 21.56 -0.38 -16.00
C LYS A 210 22.42 0.62 -16.80
N GLN A 211 21.79 1.57 -17.49
CA GLN A 211 22.51 2.56 -18.29
C GLN A 211 23.32 3.52 -17.40
N LEU A 212 22.72 3.95 -16.27
CA LEU A 212 23.40 4.82 -15.32
C LEU A 212 24.62 4.14 -14.71
N LYS A 213 24.50 2.86 -14.32
CA LYS A 213 25.60 2.06 -13.81
C LYS A 213 26.75 1.94 -14.82
N GLU A 214 26.42 1.67 -16.09
CA GLU A 214 27.40 1.56 -17.15
C GLU A 214 28.19 2.87 -17.34
N LYS A 215 27.48 3.99 -17.42
CA LYS A 215 28.11 5.30 -17.60
C LYS A 215 28.94 5.76 -16.40
N LEU A 216 28.42 5.59 -15.19
CA LEU A 216 29.15 5.90 -13.97
C LEU A 216 30.38 4.98 -13.78
N SER A 217 30.29 3.71 -14.16
CA SER A 217 31.45 2.82 -14.13
C SER A 217 32.57 3.29 -15.05
N ALA A 218 32.21 3.85 -16.20
CA ALA A 218 33.20 4.41 -17.15
C ALA A 218 33.86 5.71 -16.61
N VAL A 219 33.08 6.56 -15.93
CA VAL A 219 33.64 7.79 -15.32
C VAL A 219 34.57 7.49 -14.16
N LEU A 220 34.18 6.50 -13.31
CA LEU A 220 34.94 6.14 -12.11
C LEU A 220 36.09 5.15 -12.39
N ASP A 221 36.26 4.72 -13.63
CA ASP A 221 37.17 3.63 -14.01
C ASP A 221 37.08 2.41 -13.10
N THR A 222 35.88 2.12 -12.63
CA THR A 222 35.60 1.04 -11.66
C THR A 222 34.24 0.42 -11.95
N LYS A 223 34.18 -0.90 -11.95
CA LYS A 223 32.93 -1.63 -12.14
C LYS A 223 32.02 -1.46 -10.94
N LEU A 224 30.92 -0.73 -11.10
CA LEU A 224 29.87 -0.61 -10.10
C LEU A 224 28.94 -1.82 -10.11
N ASP A 225 28.58 -2.34 -8.95
CA ASP A 225 27.55 -3.38 -8.82
C ASP A 225 26.14 -2.78 -8.73
N SER A 226 26.03 -1.55 -8.20
CA SER A 226 24.77 -0.87 -7.98
C SER A 226 24.93 0.65 -8.08
N VAL A 227 23.84 1.36 -8.39
CA VAL A 227 23.71 2.83 -8.33
C VAL A 227 22.86 3.28 -7.13
N SER A 228 22.75 2.45 -6.12
CA SER A 228 22.08 2.83 -4.87
C SER A 228 22.87 3.90 -4.12
N LYS A 229 22.19 4.72 -3.30
CA LYS A 229 22.83 5.74 -2.47
C LYS A 229 23.98 5.16 -1.64
N LYS A 230 23.81 3.96 -1.08
CA LYS A 230 24.84 3.26 -0.30
C LYS A 230 26.06 2.92 -1.15
N ALA A 231 25.87 2.37 -2.35
CA ALA A 231 27.00 2.02 -3.23
C ALA A 231 27.77 3.25 -3.73
N LEU A 232 27.05 4.34 -4.02
CA LEU A 232 27.69 5.57 -4.53
C LEU A 232 28.33 6.39 -3.41
N SER A 233 27.91 6.25 -2.16
CA SER A 233 28.54 6.97 -1.03
C SER A 233 30.01 6.58 -0.77
N GLU A 234 30.46 5.44 -1.26
CA GLU A 234 31.86 5.01 -1.18
C GLU A 234 32.78 5.82 -2.11
N PHE A 235 32.21 6.50 -3.11
CA PHE A 235 32.92 7.33 -4.08
C PHE A 235 32.68 8.84 -3.86
N ALA A 236 31.83 9.21 -2.91
CA ALA A 236 31.62 10.60 -2.51
C ALA A 236 32.67 10.95 -1.45
N GLY A 237 33.82 11.46 -1.92
CA GLY A 237 34.90 12.00 -1.09
C GLY A 237 34.54 13.35 -0.51
#